data_95f8403c4e52296e9903ebad71104acf
#
_entry.id   95f8403c4e52296e9903ebad71104acf
#
_cell.length_a   1.000
_cell.length_b   1.000
_cell.length_c   1.000
_cell.angle_alpha   90.00
_cell.angle_beta   90.00
_cell.angle_gamma   90.00
#
_symmetry.space_group_name_H-M   'P 1'
#
loop_
_entity.id
_entity.type
_entity.pdbx_description
1 polymer ?
#
loop_
_entity_poly.entity_id
_entity_poly.type
_entity_poly.pdbx_seq_one_letter_code
_entity_poly.pdbx_strand_id
1 'polypeptide(L)'
;MLKKFFAAMLAIIASTTLFADITLETAALPGAQLIVTADSALLKDSLFMNYMEKAREAQKELVGEYGELYKKFEMMLPPGAKNNDKSLIAIAFSKLNGTMDEIMAADVTPEDASFIGAVSYPVSVKDLFDAAAILPMDPGFNEHFTLTPLAIADYKSYEIVAKDDMAFKVAVVLSKDGKTILFGTPDAVKAQLTAPKKFDAEAEKVLAQLKGNAAGVAFILPEGIRNGLKEAWVDDASFDAAIRDALSGIKTLVFTTNSTAATIDVALLGITTTAEQADVLKKSLIDVQVIPMAQGLVPMFIEGASFGNTLASTANADVVKVSVSFTEADIAACKAAFDTLNAADEIEMIEEETVEEMPADAE
;
A
#
# COMPACT_ATOMS: atom_id res chain seq x y z
N MET A 1 -1.77 1.97 17.32
CA MET A 1 -1.16 3.10 16.63
C MET A 1 -0.80 2.76 15.18
N LEU A 2 0.02 1.76 14.91
CA LEU A 2 0.40 1.35 13.55
C LEU A 2 -0.82 1.07 12.64
N LYS A 3 -1.88 0.42 13.16
CA LYS A 3 -3.14 0.18 12.43
C LYS A 3 -3.86 1.47 12.01
N LYS A 4 -3.85 2.52 12.84
CA LYS A 4 -4.45 3.83 12.53
C LYS A 4 -3.61 4.61 11.53
N PHE A 5 -2.28 4.52 11.62
CA PHE A 5 -1.35 5.09 10.65
C PHE A 5 -1.47 4.43 9.27
N PHE A 6 -1.51 3.09 9.22
CA PHE A 6 -1.77 2.35 7.98
C PHE A 6 -3.18 2.62 7.44
N ALA A 7 -4.18 2.77 8.30
CA ALA A 7 -5.54 3.13 7.87
C ALA A 7 -5.60 4.56 7.33
N ALA A 8 -4.91 5.52 7.96
CA ALA A 8 -4.81 6.89 7.44
C ALA A 8 -3.99 6.95 6.14
N MET A 9 -2.88 6.21 6.05
CA MET A 9 -2.13 6.07 4.80
C MET A 9 -2.92 5.35 3.71
N LEU A 10 -3.64 4.26 4.03
CA LEU A 10 -4.53 3.58 3.09
C LEU A 10 -5.73 4.46 2.70
N ALA A 11 -6.25 5.29 3.60
CA ALA A 11 -7.28 6.27 3.28
C ALA A 11 -6.73 7.39 2.37
N ILE A 12 -5.51 7.87 2.60
CA ILE A 12 -4.80 8.78 1.70
C ILE A 12 -4.55 8.07 0.35
N ILE A 13 -4.06 6.84 0.34
CA ILE A 13 -3.83 6.04 -0.87
C ILE A 13 -5.16 5.73 -1.58
N ALA A 14 -6.21 5.33 -0.86
CA ALA A 14 -7.53 5.08 -1.44
C ALA A 14 -8.24 6.37 -1.89
N SER A 15 -7.91 7.51 -1.27
CA SER A 15 -8.41 8.83 -1.68
C SER A 15 -7.59 9.43 -2.82
N THR A 16 -6.36 8.93 -3.06
CA THR A 16 -5.45 9.44 -4.10
C THR A 16 -5.51 8.65 -5.41
N THR A 17 -6.53 7.83 -5.66
CA THR A 17 -6.63 7.09 -6.92
C THR A 17 -7.14 7.95 -8.07
N LEU A 18 -6.36 8.95 -8.52
CA LEU A 18 -6.75 9.79 -9.68
C LEU A 18 -5.55 10.56 -10.29
N PHE A 19 -4.75 10.05 -11.34
CA PHE A 19 -3.55 10.84 -11.70
C PHE A 19 -2.88 10.60 -13.07
N ALA A 20 -2.49 11.63 -13.81
CA ALA A 20 -1.72 11.57 -15.05
C ALA A 20 -0.36 12.28 -14.96
N ASP A 21 0.66 11.68 -15.53
CA ASP A 21 2.04 12.16 -15.75
C ASP A 21 2.75 12.84 -14.57
N ILE A 22 3.21 12.01 -13.62
CA ILE A 22 4.31 12.35 -12.73
C ILE A 22 5.60 11.92 -13.42
N THR A 23 6.56 12.80 -13.45
CA THR A 23 7.92 12.30 -13.52
C THR A 23 8.20 11.60 -12.20
N LEU A 24 8.48 10.32 -12.23
CA LEU A 24 8.85 9.51 -11.05
C LEU A 24 10.00 10.18 -10.26
N GLU A 25 10.75 11.02 -10.94
CA GLU A 25 11.85 11.82 -10.42
C GLU A 25 11.42 12.82 -9.33
N THR A 26 10.19 13.33 -9.39
CA THR A 26 9.71 14.34 -8.43
C THR A 26 9.32 13.76 -7.08
N ALA A 27 8.96 12.47 -7.00
CA ALA A 27 8.69 11.76 -5.76
C ALA A 27 9.85 10.84 -5.35
N ALA A 28 11.04 11.06 -5.90
CA ALA A 28 12.20 10.25 -5.54
C ALA A 28 12.64 10.52 -4.11
N LEU A 29 12.71 9.47 -3.31
CA LEU A 29 13.23 9.48 -1.95
C LEU A 29 14.37 8.46 -1.86
N PRO A 30 15.63 8.91 -1.78
CA PRO A 30 16.76 7.99 -1.58
C PRO A 30 16.59 7.17 -0.30
N GLY A 31 16.86 5.87 -0.39
CA GLY A 31 16.69 4.96 0.73
C GLY A 31 15.23 4.63 1.05
N ALA A 32 14.30 4.89 0.13
CA ALA A 32 12.91 4.44 0.28
C ALA A 32 12.84 2.93 0.44
N GLN A 33 12.15 2.48 1.48
CA GLN A 33 11.90 1.06 1.74
C GLN A 33 10.50 0.65 1.30
N LEU A 34 9.56 1.59 1.22
CA LEU A 34 8.22 1.35 0.72
C LEU A 34 7.93 2.28 -0.47
N ILE A 35 7.51 1.70 -1.58
CA ILE A 35 7.10 2.44 -2.77
C ILE A 35 5.70 1.98 -3.16
N VAL A 36 4.79 2.94 -3.31
CA VAL A 36 3.40 2.69 -3.70
C VAL A 36 3.08 3.44 -4.98
N THR A 37 2.46 2.77 -5.92
CA THR A 37 1.99 3.37 -7.17
C THR A 37 0.53 3.04 -7.42
N ALA A 38 -0.19 3.95 -8.05
CA ALA A 38 -1.50 3.68 -8.62
C ALA A 38 -1.68 4.44 -9.94
N ASP A 39 -2.40 3.80 -10.86
CA ASP A 39 -2.83 4.37 -12.15
C ASP A 39 -4.34 4.12 -12.29
N SER A 40 -5.14 5.10 -11.92
CA SER A 40 -6.59 4.93 -11.88
C SER A 40 -7.21 4.79 -13.28
N ALA A 41 -6.53 5.28 -14.31
CA ALA A 41 -6.99 5.09 -15.68
C ALA A 41 -7.00 3.61 -16.08
N LEU A 42 -6.14 2.77 -15.48
CA LEU A 42 -6.11 1.33 -15.67
C LEU A 42 -7.16 0.57 -14.84
N LEU A 43 -7.74 1.25 -13.84
CA LEU A 43 -8.80 0.68 -12.99
C LEU A 43 -10.21 1.09 -13.46
N LYS A 44 -10.31 2.04 -14.37
CA LYS A 44 -11.59 2.53 -14.86
C LYS A 44 -12.44 1.40 -15.42
N ASP A 45 -13.71 1.36 -15.04
CA ASP A 45 -14.70 0.36 -15.47
C ASP A 45 -14.26 -1.11 -15.14
N SER A 46 -13.41 -1.28 -14.13
CA SER A 46 -12.89 -2.58 -13.72
C SER A 46 -13.72 -3.21 -12.60
N LEU A 47 -13.60 -4.54 -12.48
CA LEU A 47 -14.18 -5.29 -11.37
C LEU A 47 -13.71 -4.77 -10.01
N PHE A 48 -12.43 -4.41 -9.88
CA PHE A 48 -11.86 -3.82 -8.67
C PHE A 48 -12.55 -2.52 -8.28
N MET A 49 -12.76 -1.59 -9.22
CA MET A 49 -13.45 -0.32 -8.93
C MET A 49 -14.90 -0.55 -8.52
N ASN A 50 -15.60 -1.49 -9.14
CA ASN A 50 -16.96 -1.85 -8.75
C ASN A 50 -17.03 -2.34 -7.29
N TYR A 51 -16.04 -3.12 -6.84
CA TYR A 51 -15.95 -3.56 -5.45
C TYR A 51 -15.57 -2.42 -4.51
N MET A 52 -14.63 -1.57 -4.90
CA MET A 52 -14.23 -0.40 -4.10
C MET A 52 -15.38 0.57 -3.91
N GLU A 53 -16.21 0.82 -4.94
CA GLU A 53 -17.40 1.65 -4.82
C GLU A 53 -18.43 1.03 -3.86
N LYS A 54 -18.70 -0.27 -3.98
CA LYS A 54 -19.59 -0.99 -3.05
C LYS A 54 -19.05 -0.96 -1.60
N ALA A 55 -17.76 -1.21 -1.42
CA ALA A 55 -17.11 -1.15 -0.11
C ALA A 55 -17.15 0.26 0.49
N ARG A 56 -16.94 1.29 -0.34
CA ARG A 56 -17.04 2.68 0.05
C ARG A 56 -18.47 3.07 0.47
N GLU A 57 -19.47 2.53 -0.20
CA GLU A 57 -20.86 2.72 0.21
C GLU A 57 -21.18 2.09 1.56
N ALA A 58 -20.68 0.87 1.80
CA ALA A 58 -20.81 0.19 3.08
C ALA A 58 -20.01 0.90 4.21
N GLN A 59 -18.85 1.48 3.90
CA GLN A 59 -18.01 2.18 4.86
C GLN A 59 -18.45 3.63 5.15
N LYS A 60 -19.46 4.17 4.48
CA LYS A 60 -19.98 5.54 4.74
C LYS A 60 -20.34 5.74 6.22
N GLU A 61 -20.72 4.68 6.92
CA GLU A 61 -21.04 4.71 8.34
C GLU A 61 -19.78 4.64 9.24
N LEU A 62 -18.66 4.08 8.74
CA LEU A 62 -17.43 3.86 9.50
C LEU A 62 -16.42 5.01 9.42
N VAL A 63 -16.50 5.85 8.37
CA VAL A 63 -15.51 6.92 8.11
C VAL A 63 -15.83 8.22 8.86
N GLY A 64 -17.03 8.33 9.49
CA GLY A 64 -17.40 9.45 10.34
C GLY A 64 -17.13 10.82 9.69
N GLU A 65 -16.62 11.76 10.49
CA GLU A 65 -16.36 13.15 10.09
C GLU A 65 -15.33 13.30 8.96
N TYR A 66 -14.31 12.42 8.90
CA TYR A 66 -13.33 12.41 7.80
C TYR A 66 -13.98 12.08 6.44
N GLY A 67 -15.02 11.26 6.43
CA GLY A 67 -15.78 10.94 5.22
C GLY A 67 -16.48 12.16 4.62
N GLU A 68 -16.97 13.06 5.45
CA GLU A 68 -17.61 14.29 4.99
C GLU A 68 -16.58 15.29 4.42
N LEU A 69 -15.41 15.42 5.04
CA LEU A 69 -14.29 16.21 4.50
C LEU A 69 -13.82 15.67 3.14
N TYR A 70 -13.70 14.35 3.03
CA TYR A 70 -13.34 13.71 1.77
C TYR A 70 -14.37 13.95 0.66
N LYS A 71 -15.67 13.83 0.95
CA LYS A 71 -16.75 14.14 -0.02
C LYS A 71 -16.70 15.59 -0.48
N LYS A 72 -16.47 16.54 0.45
CA LYS A 72 -16.30 17.95 0.10
C LYS A 72 -15.12 18.14 -0.85
N PHE A 73 -13.98 17.52 -0.57
CA PHE A 73 -12.80 17.57 -1.43
C PHE A 73 -13.09 16.98 -2.82
N GLU A 74 -13.72 15.80 -2.87
CA GLU A 74 -14.08 15.14 -4.13
C GLU A 74 -15.06 15.97 -4.98
N MET A 75 -16.01 16.68 -4.35
CA MET A 75 -16.91 17.59 -5.06
C MET A 75 -16.20 18.82 -5.64
N MET A 76 -15.08 19.22 -5.06
CA MET A 76 -14.27 20.34 -5.53
C MET A 76 -13.33 19.96 -6.68
N LEU A 77 -13.10 18.66 -6.91
CA LEU A 77 -12.25 18.21 -8.02
C LEU A 77 -12.90 18.56 -9.37
N PRO A 78 -12.13 19.12 -10.32
CA PRO A 78 -12.62 19.37 -11.67
C PRO A 78 -13.10 18.07 -12.33
N PRO A 79 -14.14 18.09 -13.17
CA PRO A 79 -14.70 16.88 -13.77
C PRO A 79 -13.70 15.99 -14.50
N GLY A 80 -12.66 16.55 -15.11
CA GLY A 80 -11.59 15.78 -15.77
C GLY A 80 -10.52 15.24 -14.83
N ALA A 81 -10.54 15.62 -13.55
CA ALA A 81 -9.57 15.13 -12.57
C ALA A 81 -10.02 13.82 -11.93
N LYS A 82 -11.31 13.52 -11.94
CA LYS A 82 -11.84 12.29 -11.34
C LYS A 82 -11.50 11.08 -12.22
N ASN A 83 -10.98 10.03 -11.60
CA ASN A 83 -10.73 8.72 -12.21
C ASN A 83 -9.79 8.69 -13.42
N ASN A 84 -8.81 9.58 -13.52
CA ASN A 84 -7.86 9.59 -14.64
C ASN A 84 -6.44 10.00 -14.21
N ASP A 85 -5.91 9.40 -13.21
CA ASP A 85 -4.77 9.94 -12.48
C ASP A 85 -3.71 8.90 -12.12
N LYS A 86 -2.49 9.33 -11.79
CA LYS A 86 -1.38 8.46 -11.36
C LYS A 86 -0.78 8.95 -10.07
N SER A 87 -0.47 8.08 -9.15
CA SER A 87 0.24 8.40 -7.93
C SER A 87 1.50 7.59 -7.75
N LEU A 88 2.46 8.21 -7.08
CA LEU A 88 3.64 7.56 -6.55
C LEU A 88 3.90 8.12 -5.16
N ILE A 89 4.11 7.23 -4.20
CA ILE A 89 4.52 7.57 -2.83
C ILE A 89 5.75 6.74 -2.50
N ALA A 90 6.78 7.39 -1.99
CA ALA A 90 7.99 6.76 -1.50
C ALA A 90 8.15 7.07 -0.01
N ILE A 91 8.46 6.05 0.79
CA ILE A 91 8.59 6.17 2.25
C ILE A 91 9.91 5.53 2.68
N ALA A 92 10.66 6.24 3.51
CA ALA A 92 11.85 5.77 4.17
C ALA A 92 11.64 5.80 5.69
N PHE A 93 11.94 4.70 6.36
CA PHE A 93 11.87 4.57 7.82
C PHE A 93 13.29 4.56 8.39
N SER A 94 13.64 5.57 9.17
CA SER A 94 14.99 5.70 9.73
C SER A 94 15.37 4.51 10.63
N LYS A 95 14.43 4.01 11.42
CA LYS A 95 14.62 2.92 12.37
C LYS A 95 14.70 1.52 11.73
N LEU A 96 14.31 1.37 10.46
CA LEU A 96 14.42 0.08 9.77
C LEU A 96 15.83 -0.18 9.17
N ASN A 97 16.76 0.74 9.32
CA ASN A 97 18.13 0.60 8.80
C ASN A 97 19.10 -0.10 9.79
N GLY A 98 18.61 -0.52 10.95
CA GLY A 98 19.39 -1.23 11.96
C GLY A 98 19.52 -2.74 11.72
N THR A 99 20.10 -3.45 12.68
CA THR A 99 20.05 -4.91 12.76
C THR A 99 18.64 -5.41 13.03
N MET A 100 18.38 -6.71 12.85
CA MET A 100 17.05 -7.30 13.12
C MET A 100 16.63 -7.08 14.59
N ASP A 101 17.55 -7.24 15.54
CA ASP A 101 17.27 -7.02 16.97
C ASP A 101 16.91 -5.56 17.27
N GLU A 102 17.64 -4.61 16.65
CA GLU A 102 17.34 -3.18 16.78
C GLU A 102 15.97 -2.83 16.16
N ILE A 103 15.64 -3.41 15.01
CA ILE A 103 14.36 -3.23 14.34
C ILE A 103 13.22 -3.80 15.18
N MET A 104 13.39 -5.02 15.73
CA MET A 104 12.38 -5.66 16.59
C MET A 104 12.18 -4.94 17.91
N ALA A 105 13.23 -4.34 18.46
CA ALA A 105 13.17 -3.54 19.68
C ALA A 105 12.67 -2.11 19.44
N ALA A 106 12.64 -1.64 18.17
CA ALA A 106 12.26 -0.28 17.85
C ALA A 106 10.74 -0.09 17.93
N ASP A 107 10.31 0.89 18.71
CA ASP A 107 8.96 1.45 18.59
C ASP A 107 8.95 2.40 17.38
N VAL A 108 8.53 1.87 16.22
CA VAL A 108 8.46 2.65 14.98
C VAL A 108 7.23 3.54 15.01
N THR A 109 7.49 4.84 15.06
CA THR A 109 6.44 5.87 15.09
C THR A 109 6.31 6.57 13.72
N PRO A 110 5.22 7.29 13.44
CA PRO A 110 5.09 8.11 12.24
C PRO A 110 6.21 9.15 12.07
N GLU A 111 6.79 9.63 13.16
CA GLU A 111 7.88 10.62 13.17
C GLU A 111 9.20 10.03 12.63
N ASP A 112 9.33 8.69 12.67
CA ASP A 112 10.50 7.99 12.12
C ASP A 112 10.42 7.82 10.60
N ALA A 113 9.28 8.14 10.00
CA ALA A 113 9.06 8.05 8.58
C ALA A 113 9.31 9.38 7.87
N SER A 114 10.15 9.37 6.86
CA SER A 114 10.22 10.41 5.84
C SER A 114 9.47 9.91 4.61
N PHE A 115 8.58 10.72 4.06
CA PHE A 115 7.86 10.33 2.86
C PHE A 115 7.73 11.49 1.88
N ILE A 116 7.62 11.14 0.62
CA ILE A 116 7.26 12.06 -0.45
C ILE A 116 6.34 11.34 -1.42
N GLY A 117 5.30 12.00 -1.81
CA GLY A 117 4.37 11.49 -2.81
C GLY A 117 4.07 12.58 -3.82
N ALA A 118 3.76 12.16 -4.99
CA ALA A 118 3.34 13.08 -6.01
C ALA A 118 2.06 12.58 -6.66
N VAL A 119 1.20 13.51 -6.99
CA VAL A 119 -0.15 13.35 -7.46
C VAL A 119 -0.34 14.20 -8.70
N SER A 120 -0.65 13.62 -9.87
CA SER A 120 -0.78 14.33 -11.13
C SER A 120 -2.15 14.15 -11.78
N TYR A 121 -2.72 15.18 -12.32
CA TYR A 121 -4.07 15.23 -12.90
C TYR A 121 -3.99 15.52 -14.40
N PRO A 122 -4.89 14.99 -15.23
CA PRO A 122 -4.93 15.31 -16.66
C PRO A 122 -5.31 16.78 -16.93
N VAL A 123 -5.97 17.41 -15.94
CA VAL A 123 -6.40 18.80 -15.98
C VAL A 123 -5.81 19.59 -14.81
N SER A 124 -5.75 20.90 -14.94
CA SER A 124 -5.26 21.74 -13.83
C SER A 124 -6.20 21.68 -12.64
N VAL A 125 -5.62 21.49 -11.46
CA VAL A 125 -6.29 21.55 -10.14
C VAL A 125 -5.94 22.83 -9.39
N LYS A 126 -5.47 23.84 -10.10
CA LYS A 126 -5.06 25.11 -9.50
C LYS A 126 -6.20 25.75 -8.72
N ASP A 127 -7.41 25.75 -9.25
CA ASP A 127 -8.56 26.36 -8.58
C ASP A 127 -8.91 25.62 -7.28
N LEU A 128 -8.78 24.28 -7.26
CA LEU A 128 -8.92 23.50 -6.04
C LEU A 128 -7.86 23.87 -5.01
N PHE A 129 -6.60 23.98 -5.45
CA PHE A 129 -5.50 24.34 -4.57
C PHE A 129 -5.62 25.80 -4.07
N ASP A 130 -6.17 26.68 -4.88
CA ASP A 130 -6.48 28.05 -4.50
C ASP A 130 -7.63 28.09 -3.47
N ALA A 131 -8.66 27.25 -3.66
CA ALA A 131 -9.76 27.10 -2.72
C ALA A 131 -9.35 26.47 -1.39
N ALA A 132 -8.27 25.71 -1.34
CA ALA A 132 -7.74 25.15 -0.08
C ALA A 132 -7.43 26.23 0.97
N ALA A 133 -7.15 27.47 0.56
CA ALA A 133 -6.91 28.57 1.47
C ALA A 133 -8.14 28.92 2.36
N ILE A 134 -9.35 28.49 2.00
CA ILE A 134 -10.56 28.67 2.80
C ILE A 134 -10.86 27.51 3.75
N LEU A 135 -10.15 26.37 3.63
CA LEU A 135 -10.35 25.20 4.52
C LEU A 135 -10.27 25.54 6.02
N PRO A 136 -9.40 26.45 6.49
CA PRO A 136 -9.40 26.87 7.89
C PRO A 136 -10.70 27.54 8.36
N MET A 137 -11.59 27.94 7.44
CA MET A 137 -12.91 28.50 7.78
C MET A 137 -13.97 27.39 7.96
N ASP A 138 -13.69 26.17 7.52
CA ASP A 138 -14.57 25.02 7.76
C ASP A 138 -14.36 24.50 9.18
N PRO A 139 -15.40 24.48 10.05
CA PRO A 139 -15.26 24.03 11.43
C PRO A 139 -14.73 22.61 11.54
N GLY A 140 -15.20 21.67 10.71
CA GLY A 140 -14.76 20.28 10.72
C GLY A 140 -13.29 20.13 10.31
N PHE A 141 -12.81 20.90 9.33
CA PHE A 141 -11.39 20.93 9.02
C PHE A 141 -10.57 21.51 10.17
N ASN A 142 -11.00 22.68 10.69
CA ASN A 142 -10.26 23.40 11.72
C ASN A 142 -10.28 22.70 13.09
N GLU A 143 -11.19 21.75 13.32
CA GLU A 143 -11.19 20.92 14.52
C GLU A 143 -9.99 19.97 14.52
N HIS A 144 -9.67 19.37 13.38
CA HIS A 144 -8.66 18.33 13.25
C HIS A 144 -7.32 18.78 12.66
N PHE A 145 -7.31 19.88 11.89
CA PHE A 145 -6.12 20.32 11.15
C PHE A 145 -5.86 21.82 11.27
N THR A 146 -4.60 22.17 11.05
CA THR A 146 -4.17 23.55 10.80
C THR A 146 -3.56 23.60 9.40
N LEU A 147 -3.93 24.62 8.61
CA LEU A 147 -3.33 24.89 7.30
C LEU A 147 -2.60 26.23 7.38
N THR A 148 -1.32 26.24 7.06
CA THR A 148 -0.51 27.47 7.01
C THR A 148 0.21 27.59 5.68
N PRO A 149 0.35 28.78 5.09
CA PRO A 149 1.21 28.98 3.93
C PRO A 149 2.64 28.59 4.25
N LEU A 150 3.27 27.84 3.36
CA LEU A 150 4.65 27.39 3.48
C LEU A 150 5.49 28.03 2.36
N ALA A 151 6.66 28.57 2.70
CA ALA A 151 7.56 29.16 1.72
C ALA A 151 8.55 28.11 1.20
N ILE A 152 8.31 27.59 0.00
CA ILE A 152 9.25 26.69 -0.70
C ILE A 152 9.51 27.26 -2.11
N ALA A 153 10.64 27.90 -2.28
CA ALA A 153 11.02 28.59 -3.52
C ALA A 153 9.87 29.48 -4.04
N ASP A 154 9.53 29.38 -5.32
CA ASP A 154 8.45 30.13 -5.99
C ASP A 154 7.18 29.28 -6.21
N TYR A 155 7.05 28.17 -5.48
CA TYR A 155 5.87 27.31 -5.54
C TYR A 155 4.78 27.77 -4.56
N LYS A 156 3.53 27.65 -4.97
CA LYS A 156 2.39 27.76 -4.05
C LYS A 156 2.34 26.50 -3.19
N SER A 157 2.44 26.70 -1.87
CA SER A 157 2.57 25.58 -0.94
C SER A 157 1.93 25.89 0.41
N TYR A 158 1.49 24.81 1.07
CA TYR A 158 0.91 24.83 2.41
C TYR A 158 1.54 23.75 3.28
N GLU A 159 1.57 23.99 4.58
CA GLU A 159 1.79 22.98 5.61
C GLU A 159 0.45 22.65 6.26
N ILE A 160 0.14 21.36 6.33
CA ILE A 160 -1.01 20.80 7.04
C ILE A 160 -0.47 20.12 8.28
N VAL A 161 -0.98 20.49 9.45
CA VAL A 161 -0.60 19.90 10.74
C VAL A 161 -1.84 19.31 11.39
N ALA A 162 -1.81 18.02 11.74
CA ALA A 162 -2.84 17.39 12.54
C ALA A 162 -2.79 17.92 13.98
N LYS A 163 -3.97 18.14 14.58
CA LYS A 163 -4.10 18.67 15.95
C LYS A 163 -4.27 17.59 17.01
N ASP A 164 -4.45 16.35 16.57
CA ASP A 164 -4.51 15.18 17.42
C ASP A 164 -3.11 14.75 17.90
N ASP A 165 -3.08 13.71 18.76
CA ASP A 165 -1.84 13.20 19.39
C ASP A 165 -0.77 12.69 18.38
N MET A 166 -1.04 12.72 17.08
CA MET A 166 -0.14 12.20 16.06
C MET A 166 0.84 13.22 15.48
N ALA A 167 0.90 14.46 15.95
CA ALA A 167 1.87 15.52 15.54
C ALA A 167 2.33 15.47 14.06
N PHE A 168 1.46 15.01 13.17
CA PHE A 168 1.77 14.71 11.78
C PHE A 168 1.77 15.99 10.94
N LYS A 169 2.87 16.25 10.24
CA LYS A 169 3.03 17.43 9.38
C LYS A 169 3.22 17.01 7.93
N VAL A 170 2.47 17.63 7.03
CA VAL A 170 2.56 17.41 5.58
C VAL A 170 2.74 18.74 4.88
N ALA A 171 3.79 18.85 4.08
CA ALA A 171 3.88 19.91 3.08
C ALA A 171 3.13 19.48 1.83
N VAL A 172 2.37 20.40 1.24
CA VAL A 172 1.64 20.20 -0.01
C VAL A 172 2.01 21.33 -0.97
N VAL A 173 2.43 20.98 -2.16
CA VAL A 173 2.98 21.90 -3.14
C VAL A 173 2.33 21.68 -4.50
N LEU A 174 1.85 22.73 -5.13
CA LEU A 174 1.32 22.68 -6.48
C LEU A 174 2.43 22.94 -7.50
N SER A 175 2.52 22.11 -8.55
CA SER A 175 3.38 22.34 -9.70
C SER A 175 3.02 23.62 -10.43
N LYS A 176 3.96 24.16 -11.21
CA LYS A 176 3.77 25.42 -11.95
C LYS A 176 2.73 25.30 -13.06
N ASP A 177 2.57 24.11 -13.64
CA ASP A 177 1.53 23.82 -14.62
C ASP A 177 0.15 23.58 -14.00
N GLY A 178 0.08 23.52 -12.68
CA GLY A 178 -1.14 23.30 -11.92
C GLY A 178 -1.70 21.89 -12.01
N LYS A 179 -0.95 20.92 -12.54
CA LYS A 179 -1.44 19.56 -12.76
C LYS A 179 -0.92 18.56 -11.76
N THR A 180 0.19 18.83 -11.08
CA THR A 180 0.80 17.91 -10.14
C THR A 180 0.80 18.51 -8.73
N ILE A 181 0.35 17.74 -7.76
CA ILE A 181 0.50 18.04 -6.34
C ILE A 181 1.63 17.16 -5.80
N LEU A 182 2.67 17.76 -5.27
CA LEU A 182 3.70 17.10 -4.48
C LEU A 182 3.34 17.23 -3.01
N PHE A 183 3.46 16.15 -2.25
CA PHE A 183 3.18 16.16 -0.81
C PHE A 183 4.16 15.26 -0.06
N GLY A 184 4.35 15.51 1.22
CA GLY A 184 5.25 14.68 2.03
C GLY A 184 5.68 15.37 3.31
N THR A 185 6.63 14.78 4.02
CA THR A 185 7.25 15.45 5.15
C THR A 185 7.89 16.77 4.68
N PRO A 186 7.76 17.88 5.42
CA PRO A 186 8.21 19.19 4.97
C PRO A 186 9.67 19.21 4.52
N ASP A 187 10.54 18.50 5.23
CA ASP A 187 11.98 18.44 4.90
C ASP A 187 12.23 17.64 3.61
N ALA A 188 11.55 16.52 3.40
CA ALA A 188 11.67 15.71 2.18
C ALA A 188 11.23 16.51 0.95
N VAL A 189 10.06 17.16 1.03
CA VAL A 189 9.53 18.00 -0.06
C VAL A 189 10.46 19.18 -0.35
N LYS A 190 10.92 19.87 0.68
CA LYS A 190 11.85 20.99 0.53
C LYS A 190 13.18 20.55 -0.07
N ALA A 191 13.76 19.44 0.42
CA ALA A 191 15.00 18.89 -0.12
C ALA A 191 14.84 18.52 -1.60
N GLN A 192 13.76 17.87 -1.98
CA GLN A 192 13.52 17.45 -3.35
C GLN A 192 13.33 18.63 -4.32
N LEU A 193 12.67 19.71 -3.88
CA LEU A 193 12.46 20.89 -4.73
C LEU A 193 13.68 21.82 -4.80
N THR A 194 14.57 21.79 -3.81
CA THR A 194 15.79 22.62 -3.81
C THR A 194 17.00 21.91 -4.40
N ALA A 195 17.13 20.61 -4.23
CA ALA A 195 18.21 19.77 -4.71
C ALA A 195 17.65 18.38 -5.14
N PRO A 196 17.01 18.30 -6.31
CA PRO A 196 16.34 17.08 -6.76
C PRO A 196 17.26 15.86 -6.75
N LYS A 197 16.82 14.81 -6.08
CA LYS A 197 17.49 13.52 -6.03
C LYS A 197 16.74 12.52 -6.90
N LYS A 198 17.46 11.49 -7.35
CA LYS A 198 16.88 10.35 -8.07
C LYS A 198 16.70 9.18 -7.09
N PHE A 199 15.86 8.26 -7.46
CA PHE A 199 15.85 6.96 -6.82
C PHE A 199 17.21 6.28 -6.96
N ASP A 200 17.57 5.47 -5.99
CA ASP A 200 18.72 4.55 -6.14
C ASP A 200 18.40 3.44 -7.13
N ALA A 201 19.43 2.69 -7.53
CA ALA A 201 19.29 1.67 -8.55
C ALA A 201 18.32 0.53 -8.18
N GLU A 202 18.17 0.24 -6.88
CA GLU A 202 17.23 -0.78 -6.40
C GLU A 202 15.78 -0.29 -6.51
N ALA A 203 15.51 0.95 -6.10
CA ALA A 203 14.21 1.58 -6.25
C ALA A 203 13.83 1.80 -7.73
N GLU A 204 14.78 2.19 -8.60
CA GLU A 204 14.53 2.28 -10.05
C GLU A 204 14.12 0.92 -10.64
N LYS A 205 14.75 -0.17 -10.20
CA LYS A 205 14.40 -1.52 -10.62
C LYS A 205 13.00 -1.92 -10.17
N VAL A 206 12.64 -1.58 -8.95
CA VAL A 206 11.29 -1.76 -8.39
C VAL A 206 10.25 -1.00 -9.22
N LEU A 207 10.51 0.26 -9.53
CA LEU A 207 9.61 1.08 -10.33
C LEU A 207 9.38 0.50 -11.74
N ALA A 208 10.39 -0.14 -12.32
CA ALA A 208 10.24 -0.84 -13.59
C ALA A 208 9.24 -2.02 -13.49
N GLN A 209 9.15 -2.70 -12.33
CA GLN A 209 8.18 -3.76 -12.08
C GLN A 209 6.77 -3.23 -11.78
N LEU A 210 6.67 -2.05 -11.16
CA LEU A 210 5.40 -1.40 -10.87
C LEU A 210 4.75 -0.75 -12.09
N LYS A 211 5.56 -0.36 -13.06
CA LYS A 211 5.10 0.34 -14.27
C LYS A 211 4.14 -0.52 -15.09
N GLY A 212 3.02 0.08 -15.48
CA GLY A 212 1.99 -0.59 -16.31
C GLY A 212 1.02 -1.45 -15.51
N ASN A 213 1.14 -1.48 -14.19
CA ASN A 213 0.13 -2.06 -13.32
C ASN A 213 -0.82 -0.97 -12.81
N ALA A 214 -2.05 -1.36 -12.54
CA ALA A 214 -3.09 -0.45 -12.07
C ALA A 214 -2.82 0.04 -10.64
N ALA A 215 -2.29 -0.84 -9.80
CA ALA A 215 -1.75 -0.48 -8.50
C ALA A 215 -0.58 -1.41 -8.15
N GLY A 216 0.31 -0.93 -7.30
CA GLY A 216 1.40 -1.73 -6.80
C GLY A 216 2.04 -1.17 -5.55
N VAL A 217 2.55 -2.09 -4.74
CA VAL A 217 3.30 -1.80 -3.52
C VAL A 217 4.58 -2.60 -3.56
N ALA A 218 5.69 -1.95 -3.29
CA ALA A 218 6.97 -2.61 -3.18
C ALA A 218 7.61 -2.33 -1.83
N PHE A 219 8.13 -3.36 -1.21
CA PHE A 219 8.89 -3.29 0.01
C PHE A 219 10.33 -3.71 -0.25
N ILE A 220 11.25 -2.76 -0.22
CA ILE A 220 12.69 -2.96 -0.32
C ILE A 220 13.18 -3.35 1.06
N LEU A 221 13.62 -4.62 1.21
CA LEU A 221 14.04 -5.17 2.49
C LEU A 221 15.37 -4.54 2.94
N PRO A 222 15.40 -3.83 4.07
CA PRO A 222 16.64 -3.35 4.68
C PRO A 222 17.62 -4.50 4.94
N GLU A 223 18.90 -4.19 4.93
CA GLU A 223 19.96 -5.21 5.09
C GLU A 223 19.82 -5.97 6.41
N GLY A 224 19.47 -5.30 7.51
CA GLY A 224 19.23 -5.94 8.81
C GLY A 224 18.12 -6.99 8.76
N ILE A 225 17.02 -6.70 8.10
CA ILE A 225 15.90 -7.65 7.91
C ILE A 225 16.37 -8.83 7.06
N ARG A 226 17.08 -8.59 5.95
CA ARG A 226 17.62 -9.65 5.09
C ARG A 226 18.58 -10.59 5.83
N ASN A 227 19.46 -10.02 6.66
CA ASN A 227 20.39 -10.80 7.45
C ASN A 227 19.68 -11.62 8.53
N GLY A 228 18.70 -11.04 9.24
CA GLY A 228 17.89 -11.76 10.22
C GLY A 228 17.07 -12.89 9.59
N LEU A 229 16.48 -12.68 8.41
CA LEU A 229 15.80 -13.74 7.67
C LEU A 229 16.77 -14.84 7.25
N LYS A 230 17.97 -14.48 6.81
CA LYS A 230 19.01 -15.46 6.46
C LYS A 230 19.39 -16.33 7.66
N GLU A 231 19.60 -15.73 8.83
CA GLU A 231 19.91 -16.44 10.07
C GLU A 231 18.76 -17.36 10.49
N ALA A 232 17.51 -16.87 10.44
CA ALA A 232 16.33 -17.64 10.80
C ALA A 232 16.14 -18.90 9.92
N TRP A 233 16.57 -18.86 8.66
CA TRP A 233 16.38 -19.96 7.72
C TRP A 233 17.58 -20.92 7.61
N VAL A 234 18.74 -20.57 8.17
CA VAL A 234 19.94 -21.42 8.11
C VAL A 234 19.69 -22.81 8.70
N ASP A 235 18.94 -22.89 9.79
CA ASP A 235 18.67 -24.11 10.53
C ASP A 235 17.29 -24.72 10.23
N ASP A 236 16.50 -24.10 9.33
CA ASP A 236 15.18 -24.64 8.97
C ASP A 236 15.32 -25.88 8.08
N ALA A 237 15.06 -27.05 8.66
CA ALA A 237 15.12 -28.33 7.97
C ALA A 237 13.97 -28.56 6.96
N SER A 238 12.95 -27.67 6.93
CA SER A 238 11.81 -27.76 6.01
C SER A 238 12.22 -27.49 4.56
N PHE A 239 13.32 -26.78 4.34
CA PHE A 239 13.82 -26.44 3.02
C PHE A 239 15.24 -26.98 2.80
N ASP A 240 15.54 -27.36 1.56
CA ASP A 240 16.91 -27.69 1.18
C ASP A 240 17.81 -26.43 1.15
N ALA A 241 19.14 -26.65 1.12
CA ALA A 241 20.10 -25.55 1.19
C ALA A 241 19.98 -24.54 0.02
N ALA A 242 19.59 -25.01 -1.17
CA ALA A 242 19.45 -24.15 -2.34
C ALA A 242 18.21 -23.24 -2.22
N ILE A 243 17.10 -23.76 -1.70
CA ILE A 243 15.89 -22.97 -1.42
C ILE A 243 16.17 -21.93 -0.32
N ARG A 244 16.85 -22.32 0.76
CA ARG A 244 17.23 -21.39 1.84
C ARG A 244 18.12 -20.24 1.34
N ASP A 245 19.13 -20.55 0.52
CA ASP A 245 19.97 -19.52 -0.10
C ASP A 245 19.15 -18.60 -0.99
N ALA A 246 18.26 -19.16 -1.80
CA ALA A 246 17.40 -18.38 -2.69
C ALA A 246 16.41 -17.48 -1.95
N LEU A 247 15.79 -17.96 -0.87
CA LEU A 247 14.93 -17.16 0.01
C LEU A 247 15.70 -16.02 0.67
N SER A 248 16.89 -16.29 1.18
CA SER A 248 17.75 -15.27 1.78
C SER A 248 18.29 -14.26 0.77
N GLY A 249 18.23 -14.58 -0.50
CA GLY A 249 18.61 -13.71 -1.62
C GLY A 249 17.53 -12.69 -2.00
N ILE A 250 16.32 -12.79 -1.48
CA ILE A 250 15.25 -11.84 -1.77
C ILE A 250 15.60 -10.47 -1.19
N LYS A 251 15.69 -9.46 -2.04
CA LYS A 251 15.95 -8.06 -1.68
C LYS A 251 14.70 -7.23 -1.59
N THR A 252 13.73 -7.54 -2.43
CA THR A 252 12.52 -6.74 -2.56
C THR A 252 11.32 -7.63 -2.81
N LEU A 253 10.22 -7.33 -2.15
CA LEU A 253 8.90 -7.88 -2.42
C LEU A 253 8.06 -6.83 -3.15
N VAL A 254 7.45 -7.22 -4.27
CA VAL A 254 6.59 -6.34 -5.05
C VAL A 254 5.23 -7.00 -5.21
N PHE A 255 4.20 -6.30 -4.80
CA PHE A 255 2.82 -6.70 -4.99
C PHE A 255 2.18 -5.81 -6.06
N THR A 256 1.55 -6.40 -7.07
CA THR A 256 0.89 -5.65 -8.13
C THR A 256 -0.52 -6.14 -8.36
N THR A 257 -1.39 -5.21 -8.75
CA THR A 257 -2.78 -5.50 -9.11
C THR A 257 -3.11 -4.87 -10.45
N ASN A 258 -3.78 -5.65 -11.28
CA ASN A 258 -4.47 -5.19 -12.47
C ASN A 258 -5.92 -5.65 -12.41
N SER A 259 -6.80 -4.98 -13.11
CA SER A 259 -8.20 -5.40 -13.13
C SER A 259 -8.83 -5.08 -14.48
N THR A 260 -9.64 -6.01 -14.95
CA THR A 260 -10.54 -5.86 -16.09
C THR A 260 -11.98 -5.79 -15.60
N ALA A 261 -12.94 -5.70 -16.51
CA ALA A 261 -14.35 -5.84 -16.14
C ALA A 261 -14.72 -7.23 -15.60
N ALA A 262 -13.90 -8.26 -15.86
CA ALA A 262 -14.19 -9.66 -15.53
C ALA A 262 -13.29 -10.24 -14.43
N THR A 263 -12.07 -9.72 -14.27
CA THR A 263 -11.06 -10.28 -13.36
C THR A 263 -10.33 -9.23 -12.56
N ILE A 264 -9.84 -9.64 -11.39
CA ILE A 264 -8.78 -8.95 -10.64
C ILE A 264 -7.55 -9.85 -10.69
N ASP A 265 -6.49 -9.36 -11.30
CA ASP A 265 -5.22 -10.05 -11.41
C ASP A 265 -4.26 -9.52 -10.36
N VAL A 266 -3.74 -10.41 -9.54
CA VAL A 266 -2.81 -10.10 -8.46
C VAL A 266 -1.49 -10.83 -8.73
N ALA A 267 -0.37 -10.16 -8.49
CA ALA A 267 0.92 -10.80 -8.54
C ALA A 267 1.82 -10.39 -7.38
N LEU A 268 2.56 -11.36 -6.87
CA LEU A 268 3.66 -11.17 -5.94
C LEU A 268 4.96 -11.46 -6.69
N LEU A 269 5.89 -10.52 -6.65
CA LEU A 269 7.22 -10.66 -7.22
C LEU A 269 8.27 -10.61 -6.11
N GLY A 270 9.27 -11.50 -6.21
CA GLY A 270 10.50 -11.44 -5.44
C GLY A 270 11.63 -10.99 -6.35
N ILE A 271 12.33 -9.91 -5.99
CA ILE A 271 13.57 -9.51 -6.65
C ILE A 271 14.71 -10.07 -5.82
N THR A 272 15.50 -10.98 -6.42
CA THR A 272 16.58 -11.69 -5.76
C THR A 272 17.95 -11.06 -6.07
N THR A 273 18.98 -11.53 -5.41
CA THR A 273 20.35 -11.10 -5.66
C THR A 273 20.85 -11.57 -7.01
N THR A 274 20.47 -12.78 -7.44
CA THR A 274 20.93 -13.42 -8.68
C THR A 274 19.77 -14.07 -9.45
N ALA A 275 19.94 -14.22 -10.76
CA ALA A 275 18.98 -14.93 -11.60
C ALA A 275 18.85 -16.42 -11.23
N GLU A 276 19.91 -17.04 -10.73
CA GLU A 276 19.91 -18.42 -10.28
C GLU A 276 18.96 -18.60 -9.08
N GLN A 277 19.01 -17.68 -8.11
CA GLN A 277 18.11 -17.70 -6.95
C GLN A 277 16.63 -17.55 -7.37
N ALA A 278 16.32 -16.67 -8.33
CA ALA A 278 14.98 -16.56 -8.86
C ALA A 278 14.51 -17.86 -9.55
N ASP A 279 15.38 -18.51 -10.28
CA ASP A 279 15.08 -19.78 -10.97
C ASP A 279 14.90 -20.94 -9.96
N VAL A 280 15.70 -21.01 -8.91
CA VAL A 280 15.54 -21.98 -7.81
C VAL A 280 14.21 -21.76 -7.09
N LEU A 281 13.86 -20.53 -6.71
CA LEU A 281 12.57 -20.25 -6.08
C LEU A 281 11.41 -20.70 -6.95
N LYS A 282 11.46 -20.40 -8.24
CA LYS A 282 10.42 -20.83 -9.17
C LYS A 282 10.33 -22.36 -9.23
N LYS A 283 11.40 -23.04 -9.58
CA LYS A 283 11.39 -24.47 -9.94
C LYS A 283 11.29 -25.40 -8.74
N SER A 284 11.95 -25.05 -7.62
CA SER A 284 12.07 -25.94 -6.47
C SER A 284 11.09 -25.64 -5.34
N LEU A 285 10.59 -24.41 -5.24
CA LEU A 285 9.66 -24.02 -4.21
C LEU A 285 8.25 -23.76 -4.80
N ILE A 286 8.13 -22.82 -5.73
CA ILE A 286 6.82 -22.33 -6.16
C ILE A 286 6.08 -23.38 -7.00
N ASP A 287 6.72 -23.90 -8.06
CA ASP A 287 6.09 -24.85 -8.99
C ASP A 287 5.84 -26.24 -8.36
N VAL A 288 6.68 -26.64 -7.40
CA VAL A 288 6.63 -27.99 -6.82
C VAL A 288 5.86 -28.04 -5.50
N GLN A 289 5.88 -26.96 -4.72
CA GLN A 289 5.25 -26.94 -3.40
C GLN A 289 4.09 -25.94 -3.31
N VAL A 290 4.32 -24.65 -3.59
CA VAL A 290 3.34 -23.59 -3.33
C VAL A 290 2.09 -23.73 -4.23
N ILE A 291 2.29 -23.84 -5.54
CA ILE A 291 1.15 -23.93 -6.48
C ILE A 291 0.35 -25.22 -6.27
N PRO A 292 0.93 -26.43 -6.21
CA PRO A 292 0.16 -27.65 -5.95
C PRO A 292 -0.56 -27.64 -4.61
N MET A 293 0.08 -27.11 -3.56
CA MET A 293 -0.53 -26.98 -2.24
C MET A 293 -1.75 -26.04 -2.30
N ALA A 294 -1.60 -24.86 -2.90
CA ALA A 294 -2.69 -23.91 -3.04
C ALA A 294 -3.85 -24.47 -3.90
N GLN A 295 -3.54 -25.15 -5.00
CA GLN A 295 -4.56 -25.82 -5.83
C GLN A 295 -5.31 -26.91 -5.08
N GLY A 296 -4.66 -27.60 -4.14
CA GLY A 296 -5.31 -28.60 -3.28
C GLY A 296 -6.13 -28.00 -2.15
N LEU A 297 -5.59 -26.95 -1.50
CA LEU A 297 -6.21 -26.39 -0.29
C LEU A 297 -7.36 -25.41 -0.61
N VAL A 298 -7.22 -24.58 -1.66
CA VAL A 298 -8.24 -23.55 -1.96
C VAL A 298 -9.66 -24.14 -2.06
N PRO A 299 -9.92 -25.22 -2.84
CA PRO A 299 -11.26 -25.81 -2.91
C PRO A 299 -11.75 -26.44 -1.61
N MET A 300 -10.84 -26.80 -0.69
CA MET A 300 -11.18 -27.39 0.61
C MET A 300 -11.67 -26.36 1.61
N PHE A 301 -11.12 -25.14 1.55
CA PHE A 301 -11.43 -24.07 2.51
C PHE A 301 -12.39 -23.02 1.94
N ILE A 302 -12.45 -22.87 0.61
CA ILE A 302 -13.28 -21.86 -0.07
C ILE A 302 -14.11 -22.55 -1.13
N GLU A 303 -15.31 -23.00 -0.72
CA GLU A 303 -16.23 -23.70 -1.63
C GLU A 303 -16.62 -22.82 -2.81
N GLY A 304 -16.53 -23.37 -4.01
CA GLY A 304 -16.85 -22.66 -5.26
C GLY A 304 -15.74 -21.78 -5.83
N ALA A 305 -14.61 -21.62 -5.13
CA ALA A 305 -13.48 -20.84 -5.66
C ALA A 305 -12.71 -21.65 -6.73
N SER A 306 -12.35 -20.97 -7.80
CA SER A 306 -11.60 -21.53 -8.93
C SER A 306 -10.21 -20.89 -9.12
N PHE A 307 -9.90 -19.81 -8.42
CA PHE A 307 -8.68 -19.04 -8.61
C PHE A 307 -7.39 -19.86 -8.38
N GLY A 308 -7.44 -20.91 -7.56
CA GLY A 308 -6.31 -21.83 -7.40
C GLY A 308 -5.80 -22.39 -8.72
N ASN A 309 -6.68 -22.59 -9.69
CA ASN A 309 -6.34 -23.10 -11.03
C ASN A 309 -5.70 -22.03 -11.93
N THR A 310 -5.76 -20.76 -11.57
CA THR A 310 -5.17 -19.64 -12.32
C THR A 310 -3.76 -19.29 -11.84
N LEU A 311 -3.29 -19.93 -10.77
CA LEU A 311 -1.93 -19.73 -10.24
C LEU A 311 -0.89 -20.07 -11.28
N ALA A 312 -0.01 -19.12 -11.54
CA ALA A 312 1.09 -19.25 -12.47
C ALA A 312 2.37 -18.64 -11.92
N SER A 313 3.52 -19.17 -12.30
CA SER A 313 4.81 -18.63 -11.93
C SER A 313 5.68 -18.35 -13.15
N THR A 314 6.52 -17.33 -13.05
CA THR A 314 7.57 -17.04 -14.02
C THR A 314 8.85 -16.64 -13.30
N ALA A 315 10.01 -16.88 -13.95
CA ALA A 315 11.27 -16.27 -13.54
C ALA A 315 11.90 -15.60 -14.75
N ASN A 316 12.35 -14.37 -14.60
CA ASN A 316 13.05 -13.61 -15.63
C ASN A 316 14.17 -12.79 -14.99
N ALA A 317 15.40 -13.06 -15.41
CA ALA A 317 16.58 -12.54 -14.74
C ALA A 317 16.48 -12.82 -13.22
N ASP A 318 16.67 -11.83 -12.39
CA ASP A 318 16.63 -11.94 -10.93
C ASP A 318 15.24 -11.68 -10.32
N VAL A 319 14.17 -11.76 -11.12
CA VAL A 319 12.78 -11.58 -10.68
C VAL A 319 12.03 -12.90 -10.78
N VAL A 320 11.50 -13.38 -9.66
CA VAL A 320 10.50 -14.46 -9.62
C VAL A 320 9.12 -13.84 -9.39
N LYS A 321 8.11 -14.33 -10.10
CA LYS A 321 6.74 -13.83 -10.01
C LYS A 321 5.77 -15.00 -9.83
N VAL A 322 4.83 -14.84 -8.91
CA VAL A 322 3.62 -15.65 -8.79
C VAL A 322 2.41 -14.76 -9.08
N SER A 323 1.50 -15.23 -9.88
CA SER A 323 0.27 -14.48 -10.22
C SER A 323 -0.96 -15.36 -10.10
N VAL A 324 -2.08 -14.73 -9.81
CA VAL A 324 -3.40 -15.35 -9.68
C VAL A 324 -4.46 -14.39 -10.21
N SER A 325 -5.51 -14.93 -10.83
CA SER A 325 -6.66 -14.17 -11.31
C SER A 325 -7.91 -14.58 -10.56
N PHE A 326 -8.65 -13.59 -10.07
CA PHE A 326 -9.93 -13.75 -9.37
C PHE A 326 -11.06 -13.28 -10.27
N THR A 327 -12.08 -14.09 -10.41
CA THR A 327 -13.37 -13.72 -11.02
C THR A 327 -14.31 -13.13 -9.95
N GLU A 328 -15.44 -12.56 -10.38
CA GLU A 328 -16.50 -12.12 -9.45
C GLU A 328 -17.01 -13.28 -8.58
N ALA A 329 -17.12 -14.50 -9.16
CA ALA A 329 -17.52 -15.70 -8.42
C ALA A 329 -16.48 -16.09 -7.35
N ASP A 330 -15.18 -16.00 -7.65
CA ASP A 330 -14.11 -16.29 -6.68
C ASP A 330 -14.16 -15.31 -5.51
N ILE A 331 -14.39 -14.02 -5.79
CA ILE A 331 -14.47 -12.98 -4.74
C ILE A 331 -15.70 -13.24 -3.85
N ALA A 332 -16.84 -13.61 -4.45
CA ALA A 332 -18.04 -13.96 -3.71
C ALA A 332 -17.83 -15.18 -2.81
N ALA A 333 -17.13 -16.21 -3.32
CA ALA A 333 -16.78 -17.41 -2.55
C ALA A 333 -15.84 -17.08 -1.38
N CYS A 334 -14.80 -16.27 -1.61
CA CYS A 334 -13.90 -15.80 -0.55
C CYS A 334 -14.66 -15.02 0.53
N LYS A 335 -15.58 -14.14 0.13
CA LYS A 335 -16.40 -13.38 1.08
C LYS A 335 -17.27 -14.30 1.92
N ALA A 336 -17.96 -15.27 1.31
CA ALA A 336 -18.80 -16.22 2.02
C ALA A 336 -18.01 -17.07 3.05
N ALA A 337 -16.80 -17.52 2.68
CA ALA A 337 -15.91 -18.22 3.58
C ALA A 337 -15.49 -17.35 4.77
N PHE A 338 -15.13 -16.08 4.52
CA PHE A 338 -14.75 -15.13 5.55
C PHE A 338 -15.90 -14.79 6.51
N ASP A 339 -17.11 -14.56 5.99
CA ASP A 339 -18.32 -14.32 6.77
C ASP A 339 -18.64 -15.53 7.69
N THR A 340 -18.40 -16.76 7.19
CA THR A 340 -18.57 -17.98 7.97
C THR A 340 -17.56 -18.09 9.13
N LEU A 341 -16.30 -17.75 8.87
CA LEU A 341 -15.25 -17.76 9.90
C LEU A 341 -15.56 -16.72 11.01
N ASN A 342 -15.92 -15.52 10.63
CA ASN A 342 -16.27 -14.47 11.62
C ASN A 342 -17.49 -14.85 12.46
N ALA A 343 -18.49 -15.50 11.88
CA ALA A 343 -19.66 -15.97 12.62
C ALA A 343 -19.31 -17.10 13.63
N ALA A 344 -18.30 -17.91 13.32
CA ALA A 344 -17.80 -18.93 14.24
C ALA A 344 -17.06 -18.31 15.44
N ASP A 345 -16.21 -17.31 15.19
CA ASP A 345 -15.47 -16.60 16.23
C ASP A 345 -16.43 -15.84 17.20
N GLU A 346 -17.53 -15.27 16.68
CA GLU A 346 -18.56 -14.63 17.50
C GLU A 346 -19.28 -15.64 18.42
N ILE A 347 -19.49 -16.87 17.96
CA ILE A 347 -20.13 -17.93 18.75
C ILE A 347 -19.18 -18.40 19.85
N GLU A 348 -17.89 -18.61 19.58
CA GLU A 348 -16.91 -19.00 20.59
C GLU A 348 -16.78 -17.93 21.70
N MET A 349 -16.77 -16.65 21.36
CA MET A 349 -16.71 -15.56 22.34
C MET A 349 -17.97 -15.54 23.24
N ILE A 350 -19.15 -15.82 22.70
CA ILE A 350 -20.40 -15.88 23.48
C ILE A 350 -20.41 -17.10 24.41
N GLU A 351 -19.87 -18.24 24.00
CA GLU A 351 -19.75 -19.43 24.82
C GLU A 351 -18.76 -19.24 25.98
N GLU A 352 -17.63 -18.56 25.76
CA GLU A 352 -16.67 -18.22 26.83
C GLU A 352 -17.26 -17.24 27.86
N GLU A 353 -17.98 -16.17 27.41
CA GLU A 353 -18.66 -15.25 28.34
C GLU A 353 -19.75 -15.94 29.20
N THR A 354 -20.47 -16.92 28.63
CA THR A 354 -21.52 -17.62 29.38
C THR A 354 -21.00 -18.64 30.38
N VAL A 355 -19.77 -19.13 30.25
CA VAL A 355 -19.13 -20.05 31.19
C VAL A 355 -18.56 -19.32 32.41
N GLU A 356 -18.15 -18.06 32.30
CA GLU A 356 -17.64 -17.28 33.44
C GLU A 356 -18.74 -16.77 34.41
N GLU A 357 -20.01 -16.72 33.99
CA GLU A 357 -21.14 -16.25 34.83
C GLU A 357 -21.85 -17.32 35.66
N MET A 358 -21.38 -18.56 35.74
CA MET A 358 -21.97 -19.53 36.65
C MET A 358 -21.52 -19.27 38.10
N PRO A 359 -22.43 -18.82 39.01
CA PRO A 359 -22.07 -18.55 40.40
C PRO A 359 -21.68 -19.84 41.10
N ALA A 360 -20.51 -19.82 41.72
CA ALA A 360 -19.98 -20.89 42.56
C ALA A 360 -20.64 -20.93 43.98
N ASP A 361 -21.96 -20.92 44.02
CA ASP A 361 -22.67 -21.05 45.30
C ASP A 361 -23.95 -21.90 45.13
N ALA A 362 -23.78 -23.21 45.27
CA ALA A 362 -24.87 -24.12 45.63
C ALA A 362 -24.28 -25.34 46.39
N GLU A 363 -23.89 -25.13 47.66
CA GLU A 363 -23.87 -26.18 48.67
C GLU A 363 -24.73 -25.74 49.88
#